data_148ce25a4ff38f28a95a5752c2067377
#
_entry.id   148ce25a4ff38f28a95a5752c2067377
#
_cell.length_a   1.000
_cell.length_b   1.000
_cell.length_c   1.000
_cell.angle_alpha   90.00
_cell.angle_beta   90.00
_cell.angle_gamma   90.00
#
_symmetry.space_group_name_H-M   'P 1'
#
loop_
_entity.id
_entity.type
_entity.pdbx_description
1 polymer ?
#
loop_
_entity_poly.entity_id
_entity_poly.type
_entity_poly.pdbx_seq_one_letter_code
_entity_poly.pdbx_strand_id
1 'polypeptide(L)'
;MTEQVLQDECDEMNEVFFHYIQTKLPFVILKYAMTLDGKIATYTGASRWVTGEAARAHVHRMRNRYHAIMVGVGTVLADDPMLTCRLGKTENGVNPVRIICDTVLRTPLESQIVRTAKEVPTIIASCNRQEAMHMPYVEAGCQILVTPEKDGQVDLWDLMRQLGEQEIDSV
;
A
#
# COMPACT_ATOMS: atom_id res chain seq x y z
N MET A 1 7.78 41.09 12.22
CA MET A 1 7.45 39.66 12.20
C MET A 1 8.59 38.98 11.43
N THR A 2 9.21 37.96 11.99
CA THR A 2 10.26 37.21 11.29
C THR A 2 9.60 36.04 10.58
N GLU A 3 9.69 35.99 9.26
CA GLU A 3 9.11 34.94 8.42
C GLU A 3 10.21 33.93 8.02
N GLN A 4 9.81 32.74 7.58
CA GLN A 4 10.72 31.69 7.06
C GLN A 4 11.76 31.14 8.07
N VAL A 5 11.45 31.21 9.36
CA VAL A 5 12.30 30.60 10.39
C VAL A 5 12.09 29.09 10.36
N LEU A 6 13.19 28.32 10.18
CA LEU A 6 13.19 26.85 10.06
C LEU A 6 12.27 26.34 8.92
N GLN A 7 12.21 27.07 7.81
CA GLN A 7 11.31 26.71 6.70
C GLN A 7 11.64 25.33 6.15
N ASP A 8 12.89 25.04 5.86
CA ASP A 8 13.32 23.77 5.26
C ASP A 8 12.97 22.58 6.15
N GLU A 9 13.17 22.69 7.46
CA GLU A 9 12.82 21.64 8.42
C GLU A 9 11.29 21.47 8.56
N CYS A 10 10.54 22.56 8.46
CA CYS A 10 9.08 22.50 8.45
C CYS A 10 8.55 21.86 7.17
N ASP A 11 9.14 22.17 6.03
CA ASP A 11 8.77 21.63 4.73
C ASP A 11 9.06 20.12 4.68
N GLU A 12 10.23 19.67 5.17
CA GLU A 12 10.58 18.25 5.29
C GLU A 12 9.61 17.49 6.22
N MET A 13 9.25 18.10 7.36
CA MET A 13 8.32 17.48 8.31
C MET A 13 6.92 17.31 7.71
N ASN A 14 6.50 18.22 6.85
CA ASN A 14 5.16 18.30 6.25
C ASN A 14 5.13 17.90 4.76
N GLU A 15 6.16 17.21 4.23
CA GLU A 15 6.31 16.90 2.81
C GLU A 15 5.07 16.19 2.21
N VAL A 16 4.49 15.22 2.94
CA VAL A 16 3.28 14.50 2.52
C VAL A 16 2.10 15.45 2.39
N PHE A 17 1.88 16.28 3.39
CA PHE A 17 0.79 17.25 3.43
C PHE A 17 0.90 18.26 2.28
N PHE A 18 2.07 18.88 2.10
CA PHE A 18 2.28 19.86 1.04
C PHE A 18 2.18 19.24 -0.35
N HIS A 19 2.73 18.04 -0.53
CA HIS A 19 2.55 17.32 -1.80
C HIS A 19 1.07 17.10 -2.12
N TYR A 20 0.31 16.55 -1.17
CA TYR A 20 -1.11 16.23 -1.39
C TYR A 20 -1.95 17.50 -1.61
N ILE A 21 -1.74 18.57 -0.83
CA ILE A 21 -2.50 19.81 -0.98
C ILE A 21 -2.27 20.45 -2.36
N GLN A 22 -1.06 20.39 -2.88
CA GLN A 22 -0.70 20.99 -4.16
C GLN A 22 -1.11 20.14 -5.36
N THR A 23 -0.96 18.81 -5.27
CA THR A 23 -1.13 17.91 -6.42
C THR A 23 -2.44 17.15 -6.40
N LYS A 24 -3.06 16.97 -5.24
CA LYS A 24 -4.19 16.06 -4.99
C LYS A 24 -3.89 14.59 -5.32
N LEU A 25 -2.61 14.25 -5.35
CA LEU A 25 -2.12 12.88 -5.54
C LEU A 25 -1.46 12.38 -4.25
N PRO A 26 -1.51 11.06 -3.96
CA PRO A 26 -0.75 10.50 -2.85
C PRO A 26 0.74 10.73 -2.99
N PHE A 27 1.42 11.01 -1.87
CA PHE A 27 2.87 10.95 -1.79
C PHE A 27 3.32 9.48 -1.82
N VAL A 28 4.14 9.12 -2.81
CA VAL A 28 4.52 7.72 -3.04
C VAL A 28 5.87 7.40 -2.41
N ILE A 29 5.87 6.41 -1.50
CA ILE A 29 7.08 5.91 -0.86
C ILE A 29 7.40 4.51 -1.41
N LEU A 30 8.47 4.36 -2.17
CA LEU A 30 8.90 3.07 -2.66
C LEU A 30 9.79 2.36 -1.63
N LYS A 31 9.26 1.27 -1.04
CA LYS A 31 10.01 0.41 -0.10
C LYS A 31 10.36 -0.93 -0.73
N TYR A 32 11.62 -1.28 -0.71
CA TYR A 32 12.09 -2.61 -1.10
C TYR A 32 13.12 -3.14 -0.09
N ALA A 33 13.32 -4.46 -0.09
CA ALA A 33 14.37 -5.13 0.66
C ALA A 33 15.29 -5.85 -0.33
N MET A 34 16.56 -5.58 -0.27
CA MET A 34 17.57 -6.21 -1.13
C MET A 34 18.87 -6.47 -0.38
N THR A 35 19.66 -7.41 -0.87
CA THR A 35 21.03 -7.65 -0.46
C THR A 35 21.97 -6.56 -0.98
N LEU A 36 23.20 -6.51 -0.52
CA LEU A 36 24.19 -5.51 -0.98
C LEU A 36 24.47 -5.60 -2.50
N ASP A 37 24.34 -6.79 -3.08
CA ASP A 37 24.45 -7.02 -4.52
C ASP A 37 23.14 -6.82 -5.30
N GLY A 38 22.12 -6.22 -4.67
CA GLY A 38 20.87 -5.84 -5.32
C GLY A 38 19.87 -6.96 -5.56
N LYS A 39 20.00 -8.12 -4.88
CA LYS A 39 19.06 -9.23 -5.03
C LYS A 39 17.91 -9.13 -4.04
N ILE A 40 16.67 -9.33 -4.49
CA ILE A 40 15.46 -9.34 -3.65
C ILE A 40 15.09 -10.72 -3.13
N ALA A 41 15.63 -11.76 -3.74
CA ALA A 41 15.46 -13.18 -3.36
C ALA A 41 16.62 -14.02 -3.88
N THR A 42 16.75 -15.26 -3.38
CA THR A 42 17.64 -16.27 -3.97
C THR A 42 17.10 -16.74 -5.34
N TYR A 43 17.91 -17.50 -6.08
CA TYR A 43 17.48 -18.12 -7.34
C TYR A 43 16.32 -19.14 -7.15
N THR A 44 16.12 -19.64 -5.92
CA THR A 44 14.99 -20.50 -5.56
C THR A 44 13.75 -19.74 -5.14
N GLY A 45 13.78 -18.38 -5.14
CA GLY A 45 12.67 -17.52 -4.70
C GLY A 45 12.62 -17.28 -3.18
N ALA A 46 13.53 -17.82 -2.39
CA ALA A 46 13.56 -17.58 -0.95
C ALA A 46 13.99 -16.13 -0.66
N SER A 47 13.14 -15.37 0.05
CA SER A 47 13.34 -13.94 0.40
C SER A 47 13.41 -13.68 1.91
N ARG A 48 13.22 -14.69 2.75
CA ARG A 48 13.23 -14.58 4.23
C ARG A 48 14.58 -15.04 4.77
N TRP A 49 15.33 -14.23 5.53
CA TRP A 49 15.13 -12.81 5.85
C TRP A 49 16.26 -12.01 5.19
N VAL A 50 15.92 -11.10 4.27
CA VAL A 50 16.91 -10.21 3.63
C VAL A 50 17.30 -9.07 4.56
N THR A 51 16.40 -8.63 5.43
CA THR A 51 16.63 -7.50 6.35
C THR A 51 16.54 -7.93 7.82
N GLY A 52 17.32 -7.25 8.68
CA GLY A 52 17.35 -7.51 10.12
C GLY A 52 16.07 -7.03 10.85
N GLU A 53 16.00 -7.33 12.15
CA GLU A 53 14.84 -7.03 13.00
C GLU A 53 14.56 -5.52 13.09
N ALA A 54 15.60 -4.70 13.25
CA ALA A 54 15.47 -3.25 13.32
C ALA A 54 14.83 -2.65 12.06
N ALA A 55 15.21 -3.15 10.87
CA ALA A 55 14.62 -2.73 9.61
C ALA A 55 13.15 -3.15 9.50
N ARG A 56 12.80 -4.36 9.96
CA ARG A 56 11.40 -4.80 10.01
C ARG A 56 10.56 -3.98 10.97
N ALA A 57 11.10 -3.64 12.14
CA ALA A 57 10.43 -2.73 13.08
C ALA A 57 10.19 -1.34 12.46
N HIS A 58 11.19 -0.83 11.70
CA HIS A 58 11.03 0.44 10.96
C HIS A 58 9.89 0.37 9.95
N VAL A 59 9.75 -0.74 9.21
CA VAL A 59 8.62 -0.93 8.28
C VAL A 59 7.27 -0.86 8.98
N HIS A 60 7.14 -1.38 10.21
CA HIS A 60 5.90 -1.27 10.97
C HIS A 60 5.64 0.17 11.43
N ARG A 61 6.67 0.95 11.75
CA ARG A 61 6.52 2.40 12.00
C ARG A 61 6.08 3.15 10.73
N MET A 62 6.62 2.81 9.57
CA MET A 62 6.15 3.37 8.29
C MET A 62 4.67 3.07 8.04
N ARG A 63 4.23 1.82 8.27
CA ARG A 63 2.81 1.43 8.14
C ARG A 63 1.87 2.19 9.09
N ASN A 64 2.39 2.63 10.24
CA ASN A 64 1.64 3.47 11.17
C ASN A 64 1.62 4.95 10.75
N ARG A 65 2.65 5.39 10.03
CA ARG A 65 2.82 6.80 9.64
C ARG A 65 2.04 7.14 8.38
N TYR A 66 2.09 6.27 7.36
CA TYR A 66 1.52 6.53 6.04
C TYR A 66 0.11 5.96 5.91
N HIS A 67 -0.73 6.65 5.13
CA HIS A 67 -2.16 6.37 5.03
C HIS A 67 -2.46 4.99 4.42
N ALA A 68 -1.72 4.60 3.38
CA ALA A 68 -1.94 3.33 2.70
C ALA A 68 -0.65 2.52 2.49
N ILE A 69 -0.84 1.22 2.23
CA ILE A 69 0.19 0.31 1.75
C ILE A 69 -0.29 -0.41 0.50
N MET A 70 0.51 -0.40 -0.55
CA MET A 70 0.16 -1.00 -1.84
C MET A 70 1.10 -2.14 -2.21
N VAL A 71 0.53 -3.23 -2.73
CA VAL A 71 1.27 -4.37 -3.27
C VAL A 71 0.63 -4.86 -4.57
N GLY A 72 1.41 -5.52 -5.42
CA GLY A 72 0.86 -6.30 -6.54
C GLY A 72 0.28 -7.64 -6.04
N VAL A 73 -0.67 -8.18 -6.79
CA VAL A 73 -1.30 -9.48 -6.50
C VAL A 73 -0.28 -10.62 -6.39
N GLY A 74 0.85 -10.53 -7.08
CA GLY A 74 1.95 -11.51 -6.95
C GLY A 74 2.44 -11.67 -5.51
N THR A 75 2.50 -10.58 -4.74
CA THR A 75 2.86 -10.62 -3.31
C THR A 75 1.79 -11.33 -2.48
N VAL A 76 0.50 -11.11 -2.80
CA VAL A 76 -0.58 -11.79 -2.10
C VAL A 76 -0.55 -13.29 -2.36
N LEU A 77 -0.34 -13.70 -3.62
CA LEU A 77 -0.25 -15.10 -4.02
C LEU A 77 0.97 -15.84 -3.44
N ALA A 78 2.10 -15.13 -3.28
CA ALA A 78 3.33 -15.73 -2.77
C ALA A 78 3.40 -15.80 -1.23
N ASP A 79 2.94 -14.77 -0.54
CA ASP A 79 3.21 -14.57 0.89
C ASP A 79 1.95 -14.57 1.77
N ASP A 80 0.76 -14.50 1.19
CA ASP A 80 -0.52 -14.31 1.88
C ASP A 80 -0.40 -13.30 3.06
N PRO A 81 0.00 -12.04 2.79
CA PRO A 81 0.36 -11.10 3.81
C PRO A 81 -0.88 -10.42 4.42
N MET A 82 -0.84 -10.13 5.71
CA MET A 82 -1.87 -9.29 6.35
C MET A 82 -1.71 -7.80 6.05
N LEU A 83 -0.51 -7.32 5.76
CA LEU A 83 -0.15 -5.91 5.56
C LEU A 83 -0.55 -4.96 6.72
N THR A 84 -0.74 -5.49 7.90
CA THR A 84 -1.11 -4.73 9.10
C THR A 84 0.08 -4.09 9.78
N CYS A 85 -0.18 -3.04 10.57
CA CYS A 85 0.78 -2.46 11.49
C CYS A 85 0.87 -3.33 12.76
N ARG A 86 2.08 -3.75 13.14
CA ARG A 86 2.37 -4.53 14.35
C ARG A 86 3.50 -3.87 15.10
N LEU A 87 3.15 -2.83 15.85
CA LEU A 87 4.05 -2.17 16.79
C LEU A 87 4.09 -2.96 18.11
N GLY A 88 5.12 -2.71 18.93
CA GLY A 88 5.25 -3.34 20.24
C GLY A 88 4.04 -3.06 21.14
N LYS A 89 3.92 -3.81 22.26
CA LYS A 89 2.77 -3.74 23.19
C LYS A 89 2.50 -2.35 23.80
N THR A 90 3.45 -1.44 23.70
CA THR A 90 3.39 -0.09 24.27
C THR A 90 2.97 0.97 23.25
N GLU A 91 2.83 0.63 21.97
CA GLU A 91 2.52 1.58 20.91
C GLU A 91 1.18 1.22 20.26
N ASN A 92 0.23 2.16 20.28
CA ASN A 92 -1.04 2.01 19.57
C ASN A 92 -0.80 2.21 18.07
N GLY A 93 -0.76 1.11 17.31
CA GLY A 93 -0.61 1.15 15.87
C GLY A 93 -1.95 1.29 15.15
N VAL A 94 -2.01 2.18 14.16
CA VAL A 94 -3.12 2.28 13.22
C VAL A 94 -2.76 1.46 11.97
N ASN A 95 -3.71 0.66 11.49
CA ASN A 95 -3.52 -0.08 10.25
C ASN A 95 -3.68 0.86 9.04
N PRO A 96 -2.78 0.79 8.06
CA PRO A 96 -2.95 1.50 6.80
C PRO A 96 -4.11 0.91 5.97
N VAL A 97 -4.67 1.69 5.08
CA VAL A 97 -5.51 1.17 3.99
C VAL A 97 -4.67 0.23 3.12
N ARG A 98 -5.16 -0.98 2.88
CA ARG A 98 -4.44 -1.99 2.09
C ARG A 98 -4.89 -1.92 0.64
N ILE A 99 -3.96 -1.81 -0.29
CA ILE A 99 -4.25 -1.69 -1.73
C ILE A 99 -3.56 -2.83 -2.46
N ILE A 100 -4.34 -3.58 -3.26
CA ILE A 100 -3.86 -4.68 -4.09
C ILE A 100 -4.04 -4.29 -5.54
N CYS A 101 -2.94 -4.20 -6.31
CA CYS A 101 -3.01 -4.08 -7.76
C CYS A 101 -3.21 -5.47 -8.39
N ASP A 102 -4.41 -5.73 -8.91
CA ASP A 102 -4.82 -7.03 -9.46
C ASP A 102 -5.63 -6.87 -10.74
N THR A 103 -4.94 -6.80 -11.85
CA THR A 103 -5.50 -6.49 -13.17
C THR A 103 -6.75 -7.31 -13.50
N VAL A 104 -6.77 -8.60 -13.15
CA VAL A 104 -7.83 -9.55 -13.58
C VAL A 104 -8.52 -10.28 -12.40
N LEU A 105 -8.40 -9.78 -11.18
CA LEU A 105 -9.01 -10.35 -9.96
C LEU A 105 -8.56 -11.78 -9.67
N ARG A 106 -7.23 -11.99 -9.52
CA ARG A 106 -6.62 -13.27 -9.13
C ARG A 106 -6.45 -13.42 -7.61
N THR A 107 -6.71 -12.37 -6.84
CA THR A 107 -6.59 -12.39 -5.38
C THR A 107 -7.50 -13.47 -4.81
N PRO A 108 -7.00 -14.48 -4.08
CA PRO A 108 -7.84 -15.52 -3.52
C PRO A 108 -8.80 -14.95 -2.47
N LEU A 109 -10.07 -15.35 -2.53
CA LEU A 109 -11.08 -14.95 -1.53
C LEU A 109 -10.70 -15.43 -0.12
N GLU A 110 -9.98 -16.54 -0.03
CA GLU A 110 -9.49 -17.13 1.22
C GLU A 110 -8.22 -16.46 1.77
N SER A 111 -7.61 -15.52 1.03
CA SER A 111 -6.41 -14.82 1.50
C SER A 111 -6.69 -14.01 2.77
N GLN A 112 -5.69 -13.93 3.66
CA GLN A 112 -5.81 -13.19 4.92
C GLN A 112 -6.26 -11.74 4.70
N ILE A 113 -5.77 -11.10 3.62
CA ILE A 113 -6.08 -9.72 3.32
C ILE A 113 -7.56 -9.51 2.95
N VAL A 114 -8.20 -10.48 2.26
CA VAL A 114 -9.63 -10.45 1.93
C VAL A 114 -10.47 -10.81 3.16
N ARG A 115 -10.14 -11.89 3.86
CA ARG A 115 -10.89 -12.36 5.04
C ARG A 115 -10.98 -11.32 6.16
N THR A 116 -10.01 -10.43 6.25
CA THR A 116 -9.96 -9.37 7.27
C THR A 116 -10.37 -8.00 6.73
N ALA A 117 -10.98 -7.94 5.54
CA ALA A 117 -11.31 -6.67 4.89
C ALA A 117 -12.39 -5.86 5.64
N LYS A 118 -13.25 -6.51 6.41
CA LYS A 118 -14.22 -5.84 7.29
C LYS A 118 -13.61 -5.17 8.52
N GLU A 119 -12.40 -5.60 8.91
CA GLU A 119 -11.69 -5.07 10.08
C GLU A 119 -10.64 -4.01 9.66
N VAL A 120 -10.01 -4.23 8.52
CA VAL A 120 -8.96 -3.34 7.99
C VAL A 120 -9.32 -2.93 6.57
N PRO A 121 -9.51 -1.65 6.28
CA PRO A 121 -9.88 -1.17 4.96
C PRO A 121 -9.00 -1.76 3.85
N THR A 122 -9.64 -2.31 2.82
CA THR A 122 -8.94 -3.03 1.75
C THR A 122 -9.53 -2.65 0.39
N ILE A 123 -8.67 -2.19 -0.50
CA ILE A 123 -8.99 -1.80 -1.87
C ILE A 123 -8.33 -2.80 -2.82
N ILE A 124 -9.08 -3.28 -3.80
CA ILE A 124 -8.51 -4.04 -4.93
C ILE A 124 -8.68 -3.18 -6.18
N ALA A 125 -7.56 -2.76 -6.75
CA ALA A 125 -7.53 -2.03 -8.02
C ALA A 125 -7.47 -3.04 -9.17
N SER A 126 -8.46 -3.00 -10.06
CA SER A 126 -8.58 -3.98 -11.14
C SER A 126 -9.02 -3.35 -12.45
N CYS A 127 -8.64 -3.97 -13.56
CA CYS A 127 -9.13 -3.60 -14.90
C CYS A 127 -10.39 -4.37 -15.29
N ASN A 128 -10.80 -5.36 -14.49
CA ASN A 128 -12.02 -6.11 -14.71
C ASN A 128 -13.24 -5.21 -14.44
N ARG A 129 -14.17 -5.13 -15.40
CA ARG A 129 -15.38 -4.30 -15.32
C ARG A 129 -16.67 -5.11 -15.06
N GLN A 130 -16.55 -6.42 -14.87
CA GLN A 130 -17.69 -7.29 -14.66
C GLN A 130 -18.11 -7.24 -13.18
N GLU A 131 -19.20 -6.59 -12.87
CA GLU A 131 -19.72 -6.45 -11.51
C GLU A 131 -19.91 -7.80 -10.81
N ALA A 132 -20.34 -8.82 -11.55
CA ALA A 132 -20.49 -10.17 -10.99
C ALA A 132 -19.19 -10.76 -10.43
N MET A 133 -18.04 -10.37 -10.99
CA MET A 133 -16.71 -10.77 -10.49
C MET A 133 -16.28 -9.96 -9.26
N HIS A 134 -16.84 -8.79 -9.07
CA HIS A 134 -16.55 -7.92 -7.91
C HIS A 134 -17.33 -8.37 -6.65
N MET A 135 -18.55 -8.88 -6.83
CA MET A 135 -19.47 -9.17 -5.74
C MET A 135 -18.86 -9.99 -4.59
N PRO A 136 -18.11 -11.09 -4.83
CA PRO A 136 -17.55 -11.87 -3.72
C PRO A 136 -16.58 -11.05 -2.85
N TYR A 137 -15.81 -10.14 -3.46
CA TYR A 137 -14.86 -9.28 -2.75
C TYR A 137 -15.59 -8.18 -1.97
N VAL A 138 -16.64 -7.60 -2.56
CA VAL A 138 -17.46 -6.58 -1.91
C VAL A 138 -18.19 -7.18 -0.70
N GLU A 139 -18.74 -8.39 -0.80
CA GLU A 139 -19.36 -9.12 0.31
C GLU A 139 -18.36 -9.44 1.42
N ALA A 140 -17.11 -9.72 1.06
CA ALA A 140 -16.02 -9.90 2.01
C ALA A 140 -15.59 -8.59 2.71
N GLY A 141 -16.00 -7.42 2.20
CA GLY A 141 -15.69 -6.10 2.74
C GLY A 141 -14.60 -5.32 2.00
N CYS A 142 -14.17 -5.81 0.83
CA CYS A 142 -13.24 -5.08 -0.01
C CYS A 142 -13.97 -4.01 -0.85
N GLN A 143 -13.30 -2.89 -1.09
CA GLN A 143 -13.68 -1.94 -2.12
C GLN A 143 -12.98 -2.31 -3.44
N ILE A 144 -13.69 -2.25 -4.55
CA ILE A 144 -13.10 -2.41 -5.89
C ILE A 144 -12.95 -1.05 -6.54
N LEU A 145 -11.74 -0.72 -6.97
CA LEU A 145 -11.46 0.42 -7.84
C LEU A 145 -11.19 -0.09 -9.26
N VAL A 146 -12.05 0.29 -10.19
CA VAL A 146 -11.86 -0.05 -11.59
C VAL A 146 -10.97 0.99 -12.25
N THR A 147 -9.85 0.55 -12.80
CA THR A 147 -8.89 1.40 -13.50
C THR A 147 -8.79 0.99 -14.98
N PRO A 148 -8.33 1.88 -15.86
CA PRO A 148 -7.89 1.49 -17.19
C PRO A 148 -6.74 0.47 -17.12
N GLU A 149 -6.60 -0.32 -18.18
CA GLU A 149 -5.42 -1.16 -18.40
C GLU A 149 -4.37 -0.36 -19.17
N LYS A 150 -3.12 -0.45 -18.73
CA LYS A 150 -1.96 0.10 -19.40
C LYS A 150 -0.84 -0.93 -19.38
N ASP A 151 -0.33 -1.27 -20.55
CA ASP A 151 0.75 -2.26 -20.73
C ASP A 151 0.45 -3.63 -20.06
N GLY A 152 -0.80 -4.08 -20.11
CA GLY A 152 -1.25 -5.35 -19.50
C GLY A 152 -1.40 -5.30 -17.98
N GLN A 153 -1.39 -4.12 -17.37
CA GLN A 153 -1.48 -3.91 -15.91
C GLN A 153 -2.45 -2.79 -15.56
N VAL A 154 -2.75 -2.66 -14.27
CA VAL A 154 -3.46 -1.51 -13.70
C VAL A 154 -2.73 -0.22 -14.05
N ASP A 155 -3.42 0.76 -14.61
CA ASP A 155 -2.86 2.10 -14.80
C ASP A 155 -2.63 2.76 -13.43
N LEU A 156 -1.37 2.77 -13.00
CA LEU A 156 -1.00 3.33 -11.70
C LEU A 156 -1.26 4.83 -11.61
N TRP A 157 -1.19 5.56 -12.73
CA TRP A 157 -1.47 6.99 -12.72
C TRP A 157 -2.96 7.27 -12.44
N ASP A 158 -3.84 6.53 -13.12
CA ASP A 158 -5.28 6.63 -12.86
C ASP A 158 -5.62 6.16 -11.43
N LEU A 159 -4.96 5.09 -10.97
CA LEU A 159 -5.12 4.63 -9.59
C LEU A 159 -4.73 5.72 -8.57
N MET A 160 -3.55 6.37 -8.73
CA MET A 160 -3.13 7.45 -7.83
C MET A 160 -4.14 8.60 -7.82
N ARG A 161 -4.70 8.97 -8.97
CA ARG A 161 -5.74 10.00 -9.05
C ARG A 161 -6.99 9.59 -8.27
N GLN A 162 -7.49 8.36 -8.45
CA GLN A 162 -8.65 7.85 -7.73
C GLN A 162 -8.41 7.76 -6.21
N LEU A 163 -7.19 7.37 -5.78
CA LEU A 163 -6.83 7.34 -4.37
C LEU A 163 -6.77 8.75 -3.77
N GLY A 164 -6.23 9.71 -4.51
CA GLY A 164 -6.23 11.12 -4.09
C GLY A 164 -7.65 11.70 -3.94
N GLU A 165 -8.58 11.34 -4.83
CA GLU A 165 -10.01 11.71 -4.72
C GLU A 165 -10.68 11.12 -3.46
N GLN A 166 -10.15 10.01 -2.92
CA GLN A 166 -10.58 9.39 -1.66
C GLN A 166 -9.78 9.90 -0.45
N GLU A 167 -9.07 11.01 -0.59
CA GLU A 167 -8.28 11.63 0.47
C GLU A 167 -7.15 10.75 1.02
N ILE A 168 -6.68 9.76 0.25
CA ILE A 168 -5.47 9.01 0.59
C ILE A 168 -4.27 9.86 0.20
N ASP A 169 -3.58 10.39 1.18
CA ASP A 169 -2.48 11.37 1.01
C ASP A 169 -1.11 10.72 0.78
N SER A 170 -0.95 9.45 1.15
CA SER A 170 0.34 8.73 1.08
C SER A 170 0.19 7.23 0.89
N VAL A 171 1.09 6.62 0.13
CA VAL A 171 1.12 5.19 -0.18
C VAL A 171 2.55 4.65 -0.39
#